data_9a301bb4741cfb51f96d923999b28b16
#
_entry.id   9a301bb4741cfb51f96d923999b28b16
#
_cell.length_a   1.000
_cell.length_b   1.000
_cell.length_c   1.000
_cell.angle_alpha   90.00
_cell.angle_beta   90.00
_cell.angle_gamma   90.00
#
_symmetry.space_group_name_H-M   'P 1'
#
loop_
_entity.id
_entity.type
_entity.pdbx_description
1 polymer ?
#
loop_
_entity_poly.entity_id
_entity_poly.type
_entity_poly.pdbx_seq_one_letter_code
_entity_poly.pdbx_strand_id
1 'polypeptide(L)'
;MLQHPFGSLERAIADRKLILLFYKEFEKDKFFKYDRYLKRVVRPVYDLTHTRQKKTGFGVSFKLLKQALEKRGWLVRINDLALARKHPEYPVGLVGFPTILDGWNLPNPAILGPSLFDPPMLAPHLMEDTRFRIYLVLAQWMYDMFRPVYGDACVQWYAGIDTDEWVDTSSHAKDIDFLVYDKIRWSHERLAVELLQPILDILARHGLRTHVIRYKYHDHKTYRRLLERSRAMIFVCEHETQGLAYQEALASNVPVLAWDNGYWLDPLWKQVSNAMIPASSVPFFSAECGDRFADLAKFEQALDRFRKRMSSYQPRKYVLGNLSWQQSASIYSRAYFSLMTGEHEGEKPCTACVSS
;
A
#
# COMPACT_ATOMS: atom_id res chain seq x y z
N MET A 1 12.19 30.61 -14.10
CA MET A 1 10.94 30.53 -13.33
C MET A 1 9.89 29.89 -14.21
N LEU A 2 9.60 28.61 -14.00
CA LEU A 2 8.50 27.93 -14.68
C LEU A 2 7.20 28.51 -14.09
N GLN A 3 6.43 29.21 -14.91
CA GLN A 3 5.09 29.67 -14.55
C GLN A 3 4.23 28.43 -14.31
N HIS A 4 3.78 28.23 -13.07
CA HIS A 4 2.81 27.19 -12.74
C HIS A 4 1.52 27.42 -13.56
N PRO A 5 0.91 26.34 -14.12
CA PRO A 5 -0.30 26.46 -14.97
C PRO A 5 -1.53 27.04 -14.25
N PHE A 6 -1.45 27.31 -12.95
CA PHE A 6 -2.56 27.73 -12.09
C PHE A 6 -2.47 29.18 -11.64
N GLY A 7 -2.07 30.13 -12.39
CA GLY A 7 -2.13 31.54 -11.93
C GLY A 7 -1.62 31.76 -10.49
N SER A 8 -2.32 32.53 -9.68
CA SER A 8 -1.98 32.73 -8.26
C SER A 8 -2.43 31.52 -7.39
N LEU A 9 -1.74 31.32 -6.26
CA LEU A 9 -2.12 30.33 -5.23
C LEU A 9 -3.57 30.53 -4.74
N GLU A 10 -4.02 31.77 -4.66
CA GLU A 10 -5.39 32.16 -4.29
C GLU A 10 -6.42 31.62 -5.29
N ARG A 11 -6.09 31.64 -6.59
CA ARG A 11 -6.94 31.06 -7.61
C ARG A 11 -7.01 29.53 -7.48
N ALA A 12 -5.89 28.86 -7.18
CA ALA A 12 -5.90 27.41 -6.96
C ALA A 12 -6.74 26.99 -5.74
N ILE A 13 -6.82 27.84 -4.71
CA ILE A 13 -7.72 27.65 -3.55
C ILE A 13 -9.18 27.83 -3.98
N ALA A 14 -9.50 28.94 -4.65
CA ALA A 14 -10.85 29.25 -5.12
C ALA A 14 -11.39 28.19 -6.09
N ASP A 15 -10.54 27.73 -7.01
CA ASP A 15 -10.89 26.70 -8.01
C ASP A 15 -10.85 25.27 -7.43
N ARG A 16 -10.62 25.09 -6.12
CA ARG A 16 -10.44 23.78 -5.47
C ARG A 16 -9.38 22.90 -6.17
N LYS A 17 -8.28 23.51 -6.57
CA LYS A 17 -7.14 22.85 -7.26
C LYS A 17 -5.94 22.65 -6.36
N LEU A 18 -6.01 23.05 -5.09
CA LEU A 18 -4.97 22.89 -4.08
C LEU A 18 -5.30 21.71 -3.15
N ILE A 19 -4.31 20.91 -2.84
CA ILE A 19 -4.36 19.87 -1.79
C ILE A 19 -3.17 20.07 -0.84
N LEU A 20 -3.46 20.16 0.46
CA LEU A 20 -2.46 20.29 1.52
C LEU A 20 -2.23 18.92 2.15
N LEU A 21 -1.02 18.38 2.01
CA LEU A 21 -0.62 17.13 2.62
C LEU A 21 0.47 17.34 3.65
N PHE A 22 0.34 16.69 4.77
CA PHE A 22 1.35 16.66 5.81
C PHE A 22 1.87 15.25 5.97
N TYR A 23 3.20 15.09 5.92
CA TYR A 23 3.87 13.81 6.05
C TYR A 23 5.09 13.95 6.94
N LYS A 24 5.22 13.04 7.87
CA LYS A 24 6.40 12.95 8.74
C LYS A 24 6.92 11.52 8.74
N GLU A 25 8.17 11.34 8.32
CA GLU A 25 8.80 10.04 8.37
C GLU A 25 9.18 9.68 9.79
N PHE A 26 8.95 8.42 10.16
CA PHE A 26 9.31 7.94 11.48
C PHE A 26 10.81 7.59 11.52
N GLU A 27 11.55 8.28 12.35
CA GLU A 27 12.96 7.96 12.67
C GLU A 27 13.07 7.57 14.14
N LYS A 28 13.35 6.26 14.40
CA LYS A 28 13.69 5.80 15.76
C LYS A 28 15.13 6.16 16.09
N ASP A 29 15.36 6.63 17.31
CA ASP A 29 16.69 6.63 17.91
C ASP A 29 17.15 5.17 18.02
N LYS A 30 18.32 4.82 17.44
CA LYS A 30 18.80 3.43 17.35
C LYS A 30 19.98 3.16 18.23
N PHE A 31 20.88 4.12 18.39
CA PHE A 31 22.14 3.97 19.11
C PHE A 31 22.17 4.79 20.39
N PHE A 32 21.63 6.02 20.40
CA PHE A 32 21.53 6.90 21.57
C PHE A 32 20.40 7.92 21.40
N LYS A 33 19.98 8.54 22.50
CA LYS A 33 18.91 9.55 22.53
C LYS A 33 19.27 10.72 21.60
N TYR A 34 18.37 11.04 20.66
CA TYR A 34 18.53 12.07 19.63
C TYR A 34 19.48 11.73 18.46
N ASP A 35 19.93 10.48 18.29
CA ASP A 35 20.75 10.07 17.14
C ASP A 35 20.03 10.24 15.80
N ARG A 36 18.69 10.32 15.82
CA ARG A 36 17.84 10.63 14.66
C ARG A 36 18.23 11.94 13.95
N TYR A 37 18.71 12.95 14.68
CA TYR A 37 19.15 14.22 14.07
C TYR A 37 20.48 14.06 13.35
N LEU A 38 21.39 13.30 13.93
CA LEU A 38 22.68 12.99 13.30
C LEU A 38 22.49 12.14 12.05
N LYS A 39 21.56 11.18 12.08
CA LYS A 39 21.21 10.35 10.92
C LYS A 39 20.72 11.17 9.74
N ARG A 40 19.98 12.25 9.95
CA ARG A 40 19.53 13.15 8.86
C ARG A 40 20.71 13.78 8.10
N VAL A 41 21.80 14.07 8.78
CA VAL A 41 22.99 14.67 8.17
C VAL A 41 23.87 13.62 7.48
N VAL A 42 24.01 12.44 8.09
CA VAL A 42 24.87 11.35 7.58
C VAL A 42 24.17 10.50 6.50
N ARG A 43 22.84 10.44 6.52
CA ARG A 43 22.02 9.60 5.63
C ARG A 43 22.29 9.82 4.14
N PRO A 44 22.44 11.06 3.60
CA PRO A 44 22.74 11.24 2.18
C PRO A 44 24.04 10.55 1.75
N VAL A 45 25.07 10.55 2.61
CA VAL A 45 26.38 9.91 2.34
C VAL A 45 26.27 8.39 2.45
N TYR A 46 25.58 7.89 3.48
CA TYR A 46 25.33 6.46 3.68
C TYR A 46 24.49 5.88 2.51
N ASP A 47 23.55 6.67 2.00
CA ASP A 47 22.65 6.31 0.92
C ASP A 47 23.34 6.15 -0.43
N LEU A 48 24.51 6.76 -0.64
CA LEU A 48 25.31 6.58 -1.84
C LEU A 48 26.02 5.21 -1.90
N THR A 49 26.21 4.57 -0.75
CA THR A 49 27.00 3.34 -0.63
C THR A 49 26.20 2.06 -0.41
N HIS A 50 24.86 2.15 -0.18
CA HIS A 50 24.04 0.98 0.18
C HIS A 50 22.80 0.85 -0.68
N THR A 51 22.66 -0.27 -1.41
CA THR A 51 21.57 -0.58 -2.35
C THR A 51 20.32 -1.19 -1.73
N ARG A 52 20.10 -1.06 -0.41
CA ARG A 52 18.90 -1.60 0.25
C ARG A 52 17.65 -0.75 -0.03
N GLN A 53 16.48 -1.40 -0.05
CA GLN A 53 15.19 -0.69 -0.16
C GLN A 53 15.05 0.30 1.01
N LYS A 54 15.18 1.59 0.72
CA LYS A 54 15.37 2.68 1.70
C LYS A 54 14.06 3.29 2.18
N LYS A 55 12.93 3.04 1.46
CA LYS A 55 11.65 3.66 1.74
C LYS A 55 10.71 2.68 2.44
N THR A 56 10.06 3.16 3.49
CA THR A 56 8.96 2.44 4.14
C THR A 56 7.76 2.33 3.18
N GLY A 57 6.88 1.35 3.40
CA GLY A 57 5.63 1.25 2.64
C GLY A 57 4.80 2.55 2.71
N PHE A 58 4.81 3.24 3.85
CA PHE A 58 4.16 4.55 4.03
C PHE A 58 4.77 5.63 3.14
N GLY A 59 6.09 5.72 3.07
CA GLY A 59 6.76 6.68 2.20
C GLY A 59 6.52 6.44 0.72
N VAL A 60 6.41 5.17 0.30
CA VAL A 60 6.03 4.80 -1.07
C VAL A 60 4.57 5.17 -1.34
N SER A 61 3.65 4.81 -0.45
CA SER A 61 2.23 5.14 -0.56
C SER A 61 1.99 6.66 -0.63
N PHE A 62 2.66 7.44 0.22
CA PHE A 62 2.63 8.90 0.18
C PHE A 62 3.13 9.47 -1.15
N LYS A 63 4.24 8.95 -1.67
CA LYS A 63 4.78 9.36 -2.97
C LYS A 63 3.79 9.07 -4.10
N LEU A 64 3.18 7.88 -4.11
CA LEU A 64 2.18 7.48 -5.10
C LEU A 64 0.94 8.37 -5.03
N LEU A 65 0.43 8.69 -3.82
CA LEU A 65 -0.67 9.64 -3.63
C LEU A 65 -0.34 11.00 -4.24
N LYS A 66 0.80 11.58 -3.85
CA LYS A 66 1.26 12.87 -4.37
C LYS A 66 1.31 12.87 -5.90
N GLN A 67 1.98 11.88 -6.49
CA GLN A 67 2.14 11.76 -7.93
C GLN A 67 0.79 11.60 -8.65
N ALA A 68 -0.13 10.78 -8.10
CA ALA A 68 -1.46 10.59 -8.65
C ALA A 68 -2.28 11.87 -8.66
N LEU A 69 -2.23 12.65 -7.57
CA LEU A 69 -2.89 13.94 -7.47
C LEU A 69 -2.32 14.96 -8.46
N GLU A 70 -0.99 15.06 -8.55
CA GLU A 70 -0.32 15.98 -9.49
C GLU A 70 -0.59 15.61 -10.96
N LYS A 71 -0.56 14.31 -11.31
CA LYS A 71 -0.94 13.82 -12.66
C LYS A 71 -2.40 14.16 -13.02
N ARG A 72 -3.28 14.26 -12.02
CA ARG A 72 -4.69 14.70 -12.19
C ARG A 72 -4.85 16.20 -12.25
N GLY A 73 -3.78 16.96 -12.09
CA GLY A 73 -3.75 18.42 -12.21
C GLY A 73 -4.05 19.16 -10.92
N TRP A 74 -3.93 18.55 -9.74
CA TRP A 74 -3.96 19.27 -8.47
C TRP A 74 -2.60 19.85 -8.12
N LEU A 75 -2.60 21.05 -7.55
CA LEU A 75 -1.42 21.63 -6.90
C LEU A 75 -1.28 20.99 -5.51
N VAL A 76 -0.24 20.19 -5.30
CA VAL A 76 0.02 19.56 -3.99
C VAL A 76 1.08 20.35 -3.22
N ARG A 77 0.73 20.82 -2.02
CA ARG A 77 1.67 21.44 -1.07
C ARG A 77 1.94 20.47 0.08
N ILE A 78 3.22 20.27 0.39
CA ILE A 78 3.64 19.35 1.44
C ILE A 78 4.18 20.13 2.62
N ASN A 79 3.64 19.84 3.83
CA ASN A 79 4.08 20.42 5.10
C ASN A 79 4.05 21.97 5.14
N ASP A 80 3.12 22.58 4.40
CA ASP A 80 2.95 24.04 4.34
C ASP A 80 2.06 24.52 5.50
N LEU A 81 2.66 24.57 6.71
CA LEU A 81 1.98 25.03 7.93
C LEU A 81 1.53 26.49 7.85
N ALA A 82 2.27 27.33 7.13
CA ALA A 82 1.92 28.73 7.00
C ALA A 82 0.62 28.90 6.22
N LEU A 83 0.49 28.14 5.12
CA LEU A 83 -0.72 28.16 4.30
C LEU A 83 -1.91 27.55 5.04
N ALA A 84 -1.74 26.45 5.75
CA ALA A 84 -2.80 25.84 6.55
C ALA A 84 -3.31 26.79 7.65
N ARG A 85 -2.42 27.53 8.33
CA ARG A 85 -2.80 28.56 9.32
C ARG A 85 -3.54 29.75 8.72
N LYS A 86 -3.16 30.14 7.51
CA LYS A 86 -3.83 31.26 6.80
C LYS A 86 -5.25 30.89 6.37
N HIS A 87 -5.50 29.61 6.13
CA HIS A 87 -6.78 29.08 5.67
C HIS A 87 -7.27 27.94 6.60
N PRO A 88 -7.74 28.28 7.83
CA PRO A 88 -8.13 27.28 8.82
C PRO A 88 -9.35 26.46 8.41
N GLU A 89 -10.17 26.95 7.51
CA GLU A 89 -11.33 26.26 6.91
C GLU A 89 -10.94 25.26 5.84
N TYR A 90 -9.71 25.33 5.31
CA TYR A 90 -9.26 24.48 4.22
C TYR A 90 -8.80 23.11 4.71
N PRO A 91 -9.20 22.01 4.05
CA PRO A 91 -8.84 20.68 4.51
C PRO A 91 -7.34 20.39 4.46
N VAL A 92 -6.91 19.41 5.27
CA VAL A 92 -5.56 18.88 5.25
C VAL A 92 -5.57 17.36 5.25
N GLY A 93 -4.59 16.74 4.61
CA GLY A 93 -4.34 15.31 4.71
C GLY A 93 -3.15 15.03 5.63
N LEU A 94 -3.35 14.25 6.70
CA LEU A 94 -2.32 13.83 7.65
C LEU A 94 -1.93 12.39 7.35
N VAL A 95 -0.78 12.20 6.72
CA VAL A 95 -0.34 10.93 6.12
C VAL A 95 0.92 10.40 6.80
N GLY A 96 1.05 9.10 6.96
CA GLY A 96 2.26 8.45 7.45
C GLY A 96 2.07 7.80 8.82
N PHE A 97 2.97 8.10 9.76
CA PHE A 97 2.97 7.49 11.10
C PHE A 97 2.18 8.31 12.11
N PRO A 98 1.74 7.71 13.25
CA PRO A 98 1.04 8.42 14.31
C PRO A 98 1.73 9.70 14.80
N THR A 99 3.05 9.75 14.71
CA THR A 99 3.85 10.92 15.07
C THR A 99 3.54 12.18 14.25
N ILE A 100 2.75 12.07 13.17
CA ILE A 100 2.23 13.24 12.45
C ILE A 100 1.27 14.06 13.31
N LEU A 101 0.62 13.41 14.27
CA LEU A 101 -0.32 14.04 15.20
C LEU A 101 0.39 14.71 16.39
N ASP A 102 1.68 14.42 16.62
CA ASP A 102 2.45 14.99 17.72
C ASP A 102 2.57 16.51 17.59
N GLY A 103 1.89 17.24 18.49
CA GLY A 103 1.85 18.68 18.48
C GLY A 103 0.96 19.28 17.38
N TRP A 104 0.08 18.48 16.74
CA TRP A 104 -0.88 19.00 15.77
C TRP A 104 -1.94 19.86 16.46
N ASN A 105 -1.94 21.15 16.17
CA ASN A 105 -2.81 22.15 16.83
C ASN A 105 -3.58 23.02 15.84
N LEU A 106 -3.53 22.73 14.53
CA LEU A 106 -4.29 23.47 13.55
C LEU A 106 -5.77 23.07 13.57
N PRO A 107 -6.69 24.03 13.38
CA PRO A 107 -8.13 23.76 13.40
C PRO A 107 -8.68 23.19 12.10
N ASN A 108 -7.85 23.05 11.07
CA ASN A 108 -8.25 22.56 9.75
C ASN A 108 -8.95 21.20 9.81
N PRO A 109 -10.07 21.00 9.09
CA PRO A 109 -10.64 19.68 8.93
C PRO A 109 -9.65 18.73 8.28
N ALA A 110 -9.51 17.52 8.83
CA ALA A 110 -8.43 16.62 8.42
C ALA A 110 -8.92 15.25 7.96
N ILE A 111 -8.26 14.74 6.91
CA ILE A 111 -8.23 13.32 6.56
C ILE A 111 -7.00 12.69 7.20
N LEU A 112 -7.21 11.58 7.90
CA LEU A 112 -6.16 10.81 8.55
C LEU A 112 -5.81 9.54 7.77
N GLY A 113 -4.55 9.18 7.73
CA GLY A 113 -4.11 7.88 7.21
C GLY A 113 -3.62 7.89 5.75
N PRO A 114 -3.51 6.69 5.17
CA PRO A 114 -4.03 5.41 5.69
C PRO A 114 -3.19 4.85 6.84
N SER A 115 -3.85 4.03 7.68
CA SER A 115 -3.20 3.16 8.68
C SER A 115 -2.28 3.91 9.66
N LEU A 116 -2.74 5.01 10.26
CA LEU A 116 -1.98 5.68 11.33
C LEU A 116 -1.88 4.81 12.57
N PHE A 117 -2.97 4.14 12.95
CA PHE A 117 -3.02 3.21 14.07
C PHE A 117 -3.62 1.90 13.59
N ASP A 118 -2.89 0.80 13.75
CA ASP A 118 -3.33 -0.56 13.47
C ASP A 118 -3.03 -1.44 14.70
N PRO A 119 -4.03 -1.91 15.43
CA PRO A 119 -5.50 -1.82 15.23
C PRO A 119 -6.11 -0.51 15.80
N PRO A 120 -7.42 -0.25 15.56
CA PRO A 120 -8.10 0.96 16.03
C PRO A 120 -8.17 1.06 17.57
N MET A 121 -8.05 -0.05 18.30
CA MET A 121 -8.00 -0.07 19.77
C MET A 121 -6.79 0.65 20.36
N LEU A 122 -5.75 0.91 19.55
CA LEU A 122 -4.60 1.74 20.00
C LEU A 122 -4.95 3.22 20.12
N ALA A 123 -6.03 3.66 19.48
CA ALA A 123 -6.51 5.04 19.55
C ALA A 123 -8.05 5.10 19.42
N PRO A 124 -8.82 4.46 20.33
CA PRO A 124 -10.28 4.29 20.17
C PRO A 124 -11.05 5.60 20.11
N HIS A 125 -10.54 6.65 20.73
CA HIS A 125 -11.16 7.99 20.81
C HIS A 125 -10.62 8.98 19.76
N LEU A 126 -9.82 8.51 18.80
CA LEU A 126 -9.15 9.39 17.83
C LEU A 126 -10.15 10.25 17.04
N MET A 127 -11.26 9.66 16.61
CA MET A 127 -12.28 10.34 15.81
C MET A 127 -13.30 11.17 16.61
N GLU A 128 -13.16 11.24 17.93
CA GLU A 128 -13.93 12.17 18.78
C GLU A 128 -13.42 13.62 18.62
N ASP A 129 -12.18 13.80 18.19
CA ASP A 129 -11.67 15.12 17.81
C ASP A 129 -12.37 15.61 16.54
N THR A 130 -13.20 16.65 16.71
CA THR A 130 -14.04 17.17 15.63
C THR A 130 -13.27 17.73 14.42
N ARG A 131 -11.95 17.89 14.52
CA ARG A 131 -11.08 18.24 13.40
C ARG A 131 -10.84 17.05 12.49
N PHE A 132 -10.81 15.82 13.03
CA PHE A 132 -10.57 14.59 12.29
C PHE A 132 -11.90 14.06 11.74
N ARG A 133 -12.07 14.14 10.43
CA ARG A 133 -13.35 13.87 9.78
C ARG A 133 -13.39 12.57 9.02
N ILE A 134 -12.25 12.17 8.46
CA ILE A 134 -12.12 10.96 7.65
C ILE A 134 -10.89 10.20 8.13
N TYR A 135 -11.04 8.89 8.28
CA TYR A 135 -9.96 7.94 8.51
C TYR A 135 -9.85 6.99 7.32
N LEU A 136 -8.71 7.05 6.61
CA LEU A 136 -8.48 6.19 5.46
C LEU A 136 -8.03 4.80 5.91
N VAL A 137 -8.69 3.79 5.39
CA VAL A 137 -8.33 2.38 5.52
C VAL A 137 -8.04 1.79 4.15
N LEU A 138 -7.13 0.82 4.07
CA LEU A 138 -6.69 0.29 2.78
C LEU A 138 -7.61 -0.85 2.30
N ALA A 139 -7.50 -2.01 2.91
CA ALA A 139 -8.21 -3.21 2.51
C ALA A 139 -9.59 -3.34 3.15
N GLN A 140 -10.45 -4.21 2.56
CA GLN A 140 -11.77 -4.52 3.12
C GLN A 140 -11.67 -5.06 4.55
N TRP A 141 -10.74 -6.00 4.82
CA TRP A 141 -10.57 -6.55 6.16
C TRP A 141 -10.18 -5.49 7.20
N MET A 142 -9.45 -4.44 6.79
CA MET A 142 -9.19 -3.28 7.65
C MET A 142 -10.44 -2.45 7.85
N TYR A 143 -11.21 -2.20 6.79
CA TYR A 143 -12.48 -1.48 6.90
C TYR A 143 -13.43 -2.16 7.89
N ASP A 144 -13.55 -3.48 7.82
CA ASP A 144 -14.39 -4.28 8.71
C ASP A 144 -13.90 -4.22 10.18
N MET A 145 -12.59 -4.07 10.39
CA MET A 145 -11.98 -3.92 11.71
C MET A 145 -12.14 -2.49 12.27
N PHE A 146 -12.03 -1.47 11.44
CA PHE A 146 -12.02 -0.07 11.87
C PHE A 146 -13.41 0.53 11.99
N ARG A 147 -14.34 0.18 11.11
CA ARG A 147 -15.69 0.75 11.09
C ARG A 147 -16.47 0.61 12.39
N PRO A 148 -16.42 -0.51 13.13
CA PRO A 148 -17.08 -0.62 14.43
C PRO A 148 -16.62 0.40 15.47
N VAL A 149 -15.40 0.94 15.33
CA VAL A 149 -14.80 1.90 16.26
C VAL A 149 -14.95 3.34 15.77
N TYR A 150 -14.68 3.59 14.48
CA TYR A 150 -14.66 4.94 13.90
C TYR A 150 -15.91 5.28 13.08
N GLY A 151 -16.86 4.36 12.94
CA GLY A 151 -18.14 4.60 12.28
C GLY A 151 -18.00 5.00 10.81
N ASP A 152 -18.82 5.94 10.39
CA ASP A 152 -18.88 6.44 9.02
C ASP A 152 -17.69 7.35 8.62
N ALA A 153 -16.80 7.65 9.56
CA ALA A 153 -15.55 8.34 9.26
C ALA A 153 -14.58 7.45 8.45
N CYS A 154 -14.76 6.11 8.45
CA CYS A 154 -13.93 5.18 7.69
C CYS A 154 -14.22 5.28 6.19
N VAL A 155 -13.19 5.56 5.40
CA VAL A 155 -13.24 5.56 3.94
C VAL A 155 -12.15 4.66 3.40
N GLN A 156 -12.51 3.74 2.48
CA GLN A 156 -11.52 2.92 1.80
C GLN A 156 -10.76 3.73 0.77
N TRP A 157 -9.44 3.64 0.83
CA TRP A 157 -8.53 4.22 -0.13
C TRP A 157 -7.29 3.35 -0.28
N TYR A 158 -6.69 3.33 -1.45
CA TYR A 158 -5.44 2.62 -1.75
C TYR A 158 -4.48 3.52 -2.53
N ALA A 159 -3.18 3.30 -2.38
CA ALA A 159 -2.18 3.94 -3.22
C ALA A 159 -2.25 3.32 -4.63
N GLY A 160 -2.66 4.12 -5.61
CA GLY A 160 -2.83 3.64 -6.98
C GLY A 160 -1.51 3.22 -7.62
N ILE A 161 -1.55 2.14 -8.37
CA ILE A 161 -0.37 1.65 -9.10
C ILE A 161 -0.11 2.54 -10.32
N ASP A 162 1.15 2.94 -10.51
CA ASP A 162 1.57 3.69 -11.69
C ASP A 162 1.69 2.75 -12.90
N THR A 163 0.59 2.61 -13.64
CA THR A 163 0.50 1.72 -14.80
C THR A 163 1.28 2.23 -16.01
N ASP A 164 1.79 3.46 -15.96
CA ASP A 164 2.72 4.00 -16.96
C ASP A 164 4.16 3.57 -16.65
N GLU A 165 4.48 3.36 -15.37
CA GLU A 165 5.76 2.81 -14.92
C GLU A 165 5.79 1.28 -15.00
N TRP A 166 4.72 0.60 -14.56
CA TRP A 166 4.53 -0.84 -14.58
C TRP A 166 3.78 -1.25 -15.84
N VAL A 167 4.54 -1.44 -16.94
CA VAL A 167 3.98 -1.76 -18.27
C VAL A 167 3.73 -3.25 -18.43
N ASP A 168 2.90 -3.60 -19.42
CA ASP A 168 2.69 -5.01 -19.80
C ASP A 168 3.99 -5.64 -20.30
N THR A 169 4.38 -6.75 -19.70
CA THR A 169 5.60 -7.49 -20.03
C THR A 169 5.33 -8.83 -20.71
N SER A 170 4.09 -9.13 -21.10
CA SER A 170 3.72 -10.42 -21.70
C SER A 170 4.44 -10.73 -23.01
N SER A 171 4.84 -9.71 -23.78
CA SER A 171 5.58 -9.86 -25.02
C SER A 171 7.09 -10.12 -24.84
N HIS A 172 7.62 -9.95 -23.62
CA HIS A 172 9.03 -10.17 -23.34
C HIS A 172 9.36 -11.67 -23.28
N ALA A 173 10.61 -12.01 -23.64
CA ALA A 173 11.11 -13.38 -23.49
C ALA A 173 11.13 -13.77 -22.01
N LYS A 174 10.52 -14.93 -21.68
CA LYS A 174 10.36 -15.42 -20.30
C LYS A 174 11.24 -16.63 -20.07
N ASP A 175 12.27 -16.47 -19.25
CA ASP A 175 13.20 -17.53 -18.83
C ASP A 175 13.03 -17.97 -17.37
N ILE A 176 12.17 -17.30 -16.61
CA ILE A 176 11.74 -17.64 -15.24
C ILE A 176 10.28 -18.07 -15.31
N ASP A 177 9.97 -19.29 -14.86
CA ASP A 177 8.60 -19.77 -14.80
C ASP A 177 7.87 -19.16 -13.60
N PHE A 178 8.54 -19.11 -12.43
CA PHE A 178 8.00 -18.45 -11.23
C PHE A 178 9.06 -17.56 -10.55
N LEU A 179 8.73 -16.28 -10.39
CA LEU A 179 9.41 -15.40 -9.44
C LEU A 179 8.82 -15.66 -8.04
N VAL A 180 9.60 -16.22 -7.15
CA VAL A 180 9.18 -16.45 -5.77
C VAL A 180 9.52 -15.22 -4.92
N TYR A 181 8.49 -14.49 -4.50
CA TYR A 181 8.65 -13.31 -3.67
C TYR A 181 8.46 -13.68 -2.19
N ASP A 182 9.57 -13.83 -1.49
CA ASP A 182 9.61 -14.08 -0.05
C ASP A 182 9.38 -12.77 0.72
N LYS A 183 8.19 -12.59 1.27
CA LYS A 183 7.83 -11.50 2.17
C LYS A 183 7.38 -12.02 3.53
N ILE A 184 7.95 -13.11 3.97
CA ILE A 184 7.76 -13.60 5.33
C ILE A 184 8.40 -12.60 6.29
N ARG A 185 7.59 -11.93 7.11
CA ARG A 185 8.01 -10.85 8.02
C ARG A 185 8.30 -11.34 9.42
N TRP A 186 7.53 -12.33 9.87
CA TRP A 186 7.63 -12.89 11.21
C TRP A 186 7.98 -14.39 11.15
N SER A 187 8.77 -14.84 12.13
CA SER A 187 9.21 -16.25 12.21
C SER A 187 9.80 -16.77 10.90
N HIS A 188 10.58 -15.93 10.20
CA HIS A 188 11.12 -16.26 8.88
C HIS A 188 11.95 -17.56 8.91
N GLU A 189 12.81 -17.73 9.92
CA GLU A 189 13.65 -18.95 10.04
C GLU A 189 12.80 -20.23 10.05
N ARG A 190 11.71 -20.23 10.79
CA ARG A 190 10.78 -21.37 10.85
C ARG A 190 10.02 -21.55 9.54
N LEU A 191 9.38 -20.48 9.04
CA LEU A 191 8.55 -20.55 7.82
C LEU A 191 9.39 -20.74 6.55
N ALA A 192 10.66 -20.37 6.54
CA ALA A 192 11.56 -20.71 5.45
C ALA A 192 11.75 -22.23 5.32
N VAL A 193 11.81 -22.96 6.44
CA VAL A 193 11.95 -24.42 6.45
C VAL A 193 10.60 -25.12 6.25
N GLU A 194 9.54 -24.64 6.92
CA GLU A 194 8.24 -25.33 6.95
C GLU A 194 7.37 -25.02 5.73
N LEU A 195 7.58 -23.90 5.04
CA LEU A 195 6.75 -23.46 3.92
C LEU A 195 7.55 -23.14 2.66
N LEU A 196 8.53 -22.22 2.74
CA LEU A 196 9.21 -21.71 1.54
C LEU A 196 10.06 -22.81 0.87
N GLN A 197 10.88 -23.52 1.61
CA GLN A 197 11.73 -24.58 1.05
C GLN A 197 10.90 -25.73 0.44
N PRO A 198 9.86 -26.26 1.09
CA PRO A 198 8.98 -27.25 0.45
C PRO A 198 8.30 -26.76 -0.83
N ILE A 199 7.89 -25.47 -0.90
CA ILE A 199 7.39 -24.87 -2.15
C ILE A 199 8.45 -24.94 -3.25
N LEU A 200 9.70 -24.56 -2.96
CA LEU A 200 10.80 -24.60 -3.93
C LEU A 200 11.11 -26.04 -4.37
N ASP A 201 11.06 -27.00 -3.47
CA ASP A 201 11.29 -28.42 -3.78
C ASP A 201 10.18 -28.99 -4.68
N ILE A 202 8.92 -28.59 -4.45
CA ILE A 202 7.81 -28.97 -5.32
C ILE A 202 8.01 -28.38 -6.72
N LEU A 203 8.34 -27.08 -6.82
CA LEU A 203 8.58 -26.44 -8.10
C LEU A 203 9.74 -27.09 -8.87
N ALA A 204 10.83 -27.45 -8.17
CA ALA A 204 11.97 -28.16 -8.75
C ALA A 204 11.58 -29.55 -9.26
N ARG A 205 10.77 -30.34 -8.51
CA ARG A 205 10.25 -31.65 -8.94
C ARG A 205 9.41 -31.54 -10.23
N HIS A 206 8.69 -30.42 -10.40
CA HIS A 206 7.94 -30.13 -11.63
C HIS A 206 8.80 -29.57 -12.76
N GLY A 207 10.13 -29.48 -12.60
CA GLY A 207 11.07 -28.96 -13.60
C GLY A 207 10.90 -27.46 -13.89
N LEU A 208 10.33 -26.70 -12.95
CA LEU A 208 10.05 -25.28 -13.11
C LEU A 208 11.26 -24.42 -12.74
N ARG A 209 11.61 -23.47 -13.60
CA ARG A 209 12.70 -22.52 -13.36
C ARG A 209 12.21 -21.43 -12.43
N THR A 210 12.86 -21.30 -11.28
CA THR A 210 12.49 -20.34 -10.25
C THR A 210 13.61 -19.34 -10.00
N HIS A 211 13.21 -18.13 -9.59
CA HIS A 211 14.12 -17.14 -9.03
C HIS A 211 13.51 -16.61 -7.73
N VAL A 212 14.28 -16.64 -6.65
CA VAL A 212 13.81 -16.22 -5.32
C VAL A 212 14.35 -14.83 -5.03
N ILE A 213 13.45 -13.91 -4.62
CA ILE A 213 13.85 -12.63 -4.05
C ILE A 213 13.20 -12.43 -2.70
N ARG A 214 13.92 -11.77 -1.80
CA ARG A 214 13.44 -11.49 -0.46
C ARG A 214 13.13 -10.02 -0.27
N TYR A 215 11.99 -9.72 0.36
CA TYR A 215 11.57 -8.38 0.74
C TYR A 215 12.68 -7.63 1.50
N LYS A 216 12.92 -6.37 1.15
CA LYS A 216 14.00 -5.48 1.65
C LYS A 216 15.43 -5.83 1.18
N TYR A 217 15.64 -6.93 0.45
CA TYR A 217 16.97 -7.34 -0.02
C TYR A 217 17.17 -7.16 -1.53
N HIS A 218 16.27 -6.47 -2.19
CA HIS A 218 16.37 -6.09 -3.61
C HIS A 218 15.97 -4.63 -3.78
N ASP A 219 16.39 -4.02 -4.89
CA ASP A 219 15.94 -2.71 -5.31
C ASP A 219 14.79 -2.82 -6.33
N HIS A 220 14.12 -1.69 -6.55
CA HIS A 220 12.97 -1.60 -7.45
C HIS A 220 13.33 -1.91 -8.92
N LYS A 221 14.55 -1.55 -9.36
CA LYS A 221 15.04 -1.81 -10.72
C LYS A 221 15.26 -3.31 -10.95
N THR A 222 15.87 -3.99 -9.99
CA THR A 222 16.05 -5.45 -10.02
C THR A 222 14.70 -6.16 -10.04
N TYR A 223 13.76 -5.73 -9.19
CA TYR A 223 12.42 -6.31 -9.16
C TYR A 223 11.70 -6.20 -10.51
N ARG A 224 11.73 -5.01 -11.14
CA ARG A 224 11.15 -4.80 -12.47
C ARG A 224 11.74 -5.73 -13.52
N ARG A 225 13.09 -5.82 -13.60
CA ARG A 225 13.77 -6.74 -14.54
C ARG A 225 13.38 -8.20 -14.35
N LEU A 226 13.16 -8.62 -13.09
CA LEU A 226 12.74 -9.98 -12.82
C LEU A 226 11.30 -10.21 -13.26
N LEU A 227 10.39 -9.26 -13.07
CA LEU A 227 9.01 -9.35 -13.59
C LEU A 227 8.99 -9.43 -15.13
N GLU A 228 9.83 -8.64 -15.81
CA GLU A 228 9.97 -8.70 -17.27
C GLU A 228 10.32 -10.10 -17.76
N ARG A 229 11.09 -10.88 -16.98
CA ARG A 229 11.57 -12.24 -17.31
C ARG A 229 10.68 -13.36 -16.78
N SER A 230 9.70 -13.05 -15.92
CA SER A 230 8.91 -14.05 -15.22
C SER A 230 7.55 -14.29 -15.89
N ARG A 231 7.11 -15.55 -15.96
CA ARG A 231 5.78 -15.94 -16.45
C ARG A 231 4.71 -15.70 -15.38
N ALA A 232 5.04 -15.95 -14.12
CA ALA A 232 4.16 -15.82 -12.97
C ALA A 232 4.96 -15.48 -11.71
N MET A 233 4.27 -15.09 -10.65
CA MET A 233 4.83 -14.90 -9.31
C MET A 233 4.20 -15.86 -8.31
N ILE A 234 5.01 -16.42 -7.41
CA ILE A 234 4.52 -16.97 -6.14
C ILE A 234 4.79 -15.93 -5.05
N PHE A 235 3.72 -15.48 -4.40
CA PHE A 235 3.80 -14.47 -3.35
C PHE A 235 3.61 -15.11 -1.98
N VAL A 236 4.68 -15.12 -1.19
CA VAL A 236 4.70 -15.74 0.15
C VAL A 236 4.75 -14.64 1.19
N CYS A 237 3.58 -14.30 1.75
CA CYS A 237 3.40 -13.25 2.74
C CYS A 237 2.30 -13.64 3.70
N GLU A 238 2.42 -13.29 4.98
CA GLU A 238 1.40 -13.64 5.99
C GLU A 238 0.08 -12.89 5.73
N HIS A 239 0.14 -11.61 5.52
CA HIS A 239 -0.98 -10.72 5.18
C HIS A 239 -0.46 -9.38 4.70
N GLU A 240 -1.30 -8.61 4.01
CA GLU A 240 -1.00 -7.26 3.55
C GLU A 240 -2.14 -6.30 3.88
N THR A 241 -1.77 -5.05 4.13
CA THR A 241 -2.74 -3.96 4.18
C THR A 241 -3.10 -3.49 2.77
N GLN A 242 -2.14 -3.48 1.86
CA GLN A 242 -2.35 -3.22 0.43
C GLN A 242 -1.59 -4.22 -0.47
N GLY A 243 -0.26 -4.37 -0.28
CA GLY A 243 0.55 -5.32 -1.04
C GLY A 243 1.03 -4.77 -2.38
N LEU A 244 1.69 -3.62 -2.39
CA LEU A 244 2.18 -2.97 -3.61
C LEU A 244 2.98 -3.92 -4.51
N ALA A 245 3.84 -4.77 -3.94
CA ALA A 245 4.70 -5.64 -4.74
C ALA A 245 3.90 -6.60 -5.65
N TYR A 246 2.90 -7.31 -5.12
CA TYR A 246 2.11 -8.19 -5.99
C TYR A 246 1.23 -7.39 -6.97
N GLN A 247 0.75 -6.19 -6.58
CA GLN A 247 -0.02 -5.32 -7.46
C GLN A 247 0.82 -4.79 -8.62
N GLU A 248 2.09 -4.52 -8.39
CA GLU A 248 3.08 -4.16 -9.42
C GLU A 248 3.33 -5.33 -10.39
N ALA A 249 3.35 -6.58 -9.88
CA ALA A 249 3.40 -7.78 -10.73
C ALA A 249 2.14 -7.91 -11.58
N LEU A 250 0.94 -7.76 -10.97
CA LEU A 250 -0.33 -7.77 -11.72
C LEU A 250 -0.37 -6.68 -12.79
N ALA A 251 0.11 -5.46 -12.48
CA ALA A 251 0.20 -4.35 -13.43
C ALA A 251 1.13 -4.67 -14.60
N SER A 252 2.18 -5.46 -14.36
CA SER A 252 3.12 -5.95 -15.37
C SER A 252 2.58 -7.15 -16.17
N ASN A 253 1.31 -7.51 -15.98
CA ASN A 253 0.62 -8.66 -16.57
C ASN A 253 1.21 -10.01 -16.14
N VAL A 254 1.77 -10.08 -14.92
CA VAL A 254 2.32 -11.28 -14.30
C VAL A 254 1.31 -11.80 -13.27
N PRO A 255 0.62 -12.94 -13.54
CA PRO A 255 -0.34 -13.50 -12.61
C PRO A 255 0.33 -14.04 -11.35
N VAL A 256 -0.44 -14.07 -10.25
CA VAL A 256 0.10 -14.36 -8.92
C VAL A 256 -0.57 -15.60 -8.32
N LEU A 257 0.24 -16.56 -7.83
CA LEU A 257 -0.19 -17.61 -6.93
C LEU A 257 0.23 -17.23 -5.51
N ALA A 258 -0.72 -16.92 -4.64
CA ALA A 258 -0.45 -16.36 -3.33
C ALA A 258 -0.65 -17.38 -2.19
N TRP A 259 0.28 -17.40 -1.24
CA TRP A 259 0.01 -18.00 0.06
C TRP A 259 -0.88 -17.04 0.86
N ASP A 260 -2.11 -17.45 1.11
CA ASP A 260 -3.12 -16.66 1.80
C ASP A 260 -3.75 -17.50 2.93
N ASN A 261 -3.20 -17.38 4.14
CA ASN A 261 -3.64 -18.14 5.30
C ASN A 261 -4.99 -17.67 5.87
N GLY A 262 -5.49 -16.50 5.44
CA GLY A 262 -6.79 -15.98 5.82
C GLY A 262 -6.85 -15.16 7.10
N TYR A 263 -5.72 -14.96 7.81
CA TYR A 263 -5.72 -14.30 9.12
C TYR A 263 -4.61 -13.28 9.28
N TRP A 264 -4.85 -12.31 10.16
CA TRP A 264 -3.86 -11.33 10.59
C TRP A 264 -2.89 -11.96 11.59
N LEU A 265 -1.65 -12.21 11.16
CA LEU A 265 -0.64 -12.93 11.93
C LEU A 265 0.39 -12.02 12.62
N ASP A 266 0.16 -10.71 12.73
CA ASP A 266 1.08 -9.81 13.42
C ASP A 266 1.22 -10.22 14.89
N PRO A 267 2.44 -10.52 15.38
CA PRO A 267 2.66 -10.89 16.78
C PRO A 267 2.23 -9.81 17.78
N LEU A 268 2.23 -8.54 17.39
CA LEU A 268 1.77 -7.44 18.24
C LEU A 268 0.27 -7.55 18.55
N TRP A 269 -0.52 -8.10 17.62
CA TRP A 269 -1.94 -8.32 17.86
C TRP A 269 -2.19 -9.29 19.01
N LYS A 270 -1.39 -10.36 19.12
CA LYS A 270 -1.51 -11.35 20.21
C LYS A 270 -1.25 -10.76 21.59
N GLN A 271 -0.61 -9.59 21.67
CA GLN A 271 -0.39 -8.89 22.95
C GLN A 271 -1.63 -8.13 23.41
N VAL A 272 -2.56 -7.83 22.52
CA VAL A 272 -3.76 -7.04 22.81
C VAL A 272 -5.04 -7.85 22.72
N SER A 273 -5.05 -8.97 21.97
CA SER A 273 -6.21 -9.83 21.80
C SER A 273 -5.83 -11.24 21.34
N ASN A 274 -6.65 -12.24 21.75
CA ASN A 274 -6.60 -13.60 21.20
C ASN A 274 -7.56 -13.81 20.03
N ALA A 275 -8.31 -12.80 19.60
CA ALA A 275 -9.24 -12.93 18.50
C ALA A 275 -8.52 -13.18 17.18
N MET A 276 -9.05 -14.09 16.38
CA MET A 276 -8.61 -14.32 15.01
C MET A 276 -9.26 -13.26 14.12
N ILE A 277 -8.45 -12.34 13.57
CA ILE A 277 -8.93 -11.33 12.64
C ILE A 277 -8.75 -11.86 11.23
N PRO A 278 -9.83 -11.95 10.42
CA PRO A 278 -9.71 -12.25 8.99
C PRO A 278 -8.82 -11.21 8.30
N ALA A 279 -7.89 -11.67 7.48
CA ALA A 279 -7.01 -10.82 6.67
C ALA A 279 -6.54 -11.59 5.45
N SER A 280 -5.97 -10.92 4.46
CA SER A 280 -5.45 -11.55 3.26
C SER A 280 -4.03 -11.08 2.95
N SER A 281 -3.23 -11.96 2.38
CA SER A 281 -1.93 -11.59 1.80
C SER A 281 -2.08 -10.83 0.49
N VAL A 282 -3.24 -10.96 -0.16
CA VAL A 282 -3.58 -10.31 -1.44
C VAL A 282 -4.97 -9.67 -1.35
N PRO A 283 -5.15 -8.61 -0.54
CA PRO A 283 -6.47 -8.04 -0.23
C PRO A 283 -7.21 -7.44 -1.44
N PHE A 284 -6.49 -7.09 -2.52
CA PHE A 284 -7.06 -6.59 -3.77
C PHE A 284 -6.80 -7.61 -4.88
N PHE A 285 -7.64 -8.65 -4.94
CA PHE A 285 -7.37 -9.80 -5.78
C PHE A 285 -8.66 -10.48 -6.25
N SER A 286 -8.71 -10.87 -7.51
CA SER A 286 -9.81 -11.62 -8.11
C SER A 286 -9.32 -12.86 -8.85
N ALA A 287 -10.23 -13.66 -9.37
CA ALA A 287 -9.90 -14.81 -10.20
C ALA A 287 -9.20 -14.45 -11.52
N GLU A 288 -9.21 -13.18 -11.94
CA GLU A 288 -8.45 -12.66 -13.08
C GLU A 288 -6.96 -12.48 -12.75
N CYS A 289 -6.62 -12.31 -11.47
CA CYS A 289 -5.26 -12.03 -11.00
C CYS A 289 -4.40 -13.29 -10.84
N GLY A 290 -5.05 -14.45 -10.62
CA GLY A 290 -4.34 -15.70 -10.31
C GLY A 290 -5.13 -16.62 -9.39
N ASP A 291 -4.43 -17.30 -8.48
CA ASP A 291 -5.01 -18.24 -7.51
C ASP A 291 -4.37 -18.11 -6.13
N ARG A 292 -4.96 -18.74 -5.11
CA ARG A 292 -4.51 -18.72 -3.72
C ARG A 292 -4.40 -20.14 -3.15
N PHE A 293 -3.55 -20.32 -2.17
CA PHE A 293 -3.47 -21.52 -1.34
C PHE A 293 -3.32 -21.14 0.14
N ALA A 294 -4.03 -21.85 1.02
CA ALA A 294 -4.08 -21.51 2.45
C ALA A 294 -2.88 -22.07 3.24
N ASP A 295 -2.40 -23.25 2.84
CA ASP A 295 -1.32 -23.97 3.50
C ASP A 295 -0.52 -24.81 2.49
N LEU A 296 0.61 -25.38 2.94
CA LEU A 296 1.49 -26.17 2.09
C LEU A 296 0.79 -27.41 1.50
N ALA A 297 -0.13 -28.05 2.24
CA ALA A 297 -0.84 -29.24 1.77
C ALA A 297 -1.75 -28.93 0.55
N LYS A 298 -2.17 -27.67 0.39
CA LYS A 298 -2.98 -27.21 -0.73
C LYS A 298 -2.15 -26.66 -1.90
N PHE A 299 -0.83 -26.46 -1.70
CA PHE A 299 0.01 -25.78 -2.68
C PHE A 299 0.08 -26.50 -4.02
N GLU A 300 0.36 -27.81 -4.05
CA GLU A 300 0.55 -28.55 -5.30
C GLU A 300 -0.76 -28.58 -6.13
N GLN A 301 -1.90 -28.79 -5.46
CA GLN A 301 -3.21 -28.69 -6.13
C GLN A 301 -3.49 -27.28 -6.68
N ALA A 302 -3.13 -26.23 -5.93
CA ALA A 302 -3.28 -24.85 -6.39
C ALA A 302 -2.34 -24.53 -7.57
N LEU A 303 -1.11 -25.03 -7.52
CA LEU A 303 -0.13 -24.90 -8.62
C LEU A 303 -0.66 -25.53 -9.91
N ASP A 304 -1.25 -26.72 -9.83
CA ASP A 304 -1.83 -27.39 -11.00
C ASP A 304 -3.02 -26.62 -11.58
N ARG A 305 -3.95 -26.15 -10.73
CA ARG A 305 -5.06 -25.29 -11.17
C ARG A 305 -4.54 -23.99 -11.81
N PHE A 306 -3.59 -23.35 -11.17
CA PHE A 306 -2.98 -22.11 -11.64
C PHE A 306 -2.34 -22.28 -13.02
N ARG A 307 -1.54 -23.34 -13.20
CA ARG A 307 -0.88 -23.62 -14.49
C ARG A 307 -1.88 -23.92 -15.61
N LYS A 308 -2.95 -24.67 -15.32
CA LYS A 308 -4.02 -24.97 -16.30
C LYS A 308 -4.74 -23.70 -16.76
N ARG A 309 -4.85 -22.70 -15.90
CA ARG A 309 -5.53 -21.43 -16.15
C ARG A 309 -4.59 -20.30 -16.59
N MET A 310 -3.29 -20.55 -16.74
CA MET A 310 -2.28 -19.52 -16.99
C MET A 310 -2.65 -18.55 -18.10
N SER A 311 -3.17 -19.03 -19.22
CA SER A 311 -3.55 -18.21 -20.39
C SER A 311 -4.85 -17.43 -20.22
N SER A 312 -5.64 -17.75 -19.19
CA SER A 312 -6.93 -17.08 -18.93
C SER A 312 -6.83 -15.90 -17.95
N TYR A 313 -5.71 -15.77 -17.25
CA TYR A 313 -5.53 -14.65 -16.31
C TYR A 313 -5.34 -13.33 -17.06
N GLN A 314 -5.95 -12.27 -16.53
CA GLN A 314 -5.91 -10.91 -17.06
C GLN A 314 -5.54 -9.89 -15.95
N PRO A 315 -4.42 -10.10 -15.25
CA PRO A 315 -4.12 -9.35 -14.04
C PRO A 315 -3.94 -7.85 -14.30
N ARG A 316 -3.33 -7.45 -15.43
CA ARG A 316 -3.21 -6.05 -15.79
C ARG A 316 -4.56 -5.38 -16.03
N LYS A 317 -5.51 -6.07 -16.66
CA LYS A 317 -6.87 -5.56 -16.87
C LYS A 317 -7.54 -5.27 -15.53
N TYR A 318 -7.38 -6.17 -14.55
CA TYR A 318 -7.87 -5.97 -13.20
C TYR A 318 -7.27 -4.70 -12.56
N VAL A 319 -5.95 -4.50 -12.64
CA VAL A 319 -5.29 -3.31 -12.08
C VAL A 319 -5.77 -2.03 -12.75
N LEU A 320 -5.86 -2.01 -14.08
CA LEU A 320 -6.35 -0.85 -14.84
C LEU A 320 -7.79 -0.49 -14.46
N GLY A 321 -8.63 -1.49 -14.24
CA GLY A 321 -10.03 -1.31 -13.85
C GLY A 321 -10.25 -0.95 -12.39
N ASN A 322 -9.36 -1.36 -11.46
CA ASN A 322 -9.65 -1.33 -10.03
C ASN A 322 -8.59 -0.63 -9.17
N LEU A 323 -7.32 -0.57 -9.60
CA LEU A 323 -6.20 -0.13 -8.76
C LEU A 323 -5.33 0.96 -9.41
N SER A 324 -5.84 1.61 -10.46
CA SER A 324 -5.10 2.63 -11.17
C SER A 324 -4.88 3.90 -10.33
N TRP A 325 -3.81 4.64 -10.64
CA TRP A 325 -3.53 5.92 -10.01
C TRP A 325 -4.65 6.95 -10.24
N GLN A 326 -5.37 6.86 -11.38
CA GLN A 326 -6.50 7.74 -11.69
C GLN A 326 -7.65 7.57 -10.70
N GLN A 327 -8.00 6.32 -10.40
CA GLN A 327 -9.06 6.01 -9.43
C GLN A 327 -8.65 6.39 -8.01
N SER A 328 -7.41 6.04 -7.62
CA SER A 328 -6.86 6.41 -6.32
C SER A 328 -6.93 7.92 -6.08
N ALA A 329 -6.48 8.73 -7.06
CA ALA A 329 -6.56 10.18 -6.98
C ALA A 329 -8.01 10.68 -6.91
N SER A 330 -8.93 10.06 -7.64
CA SER A 330 -10.36 10.43 -7.62
C SER A 330 -11.00 10.15 -6.27
N ILE A 331 -10.73 8.99 -5.66
CA ILE A 331 -11.25 8.65 -4.32
C ILE A 331 -10.72 9.65 -3.29
N TYR A 332 -9.40 9.88 -3.28
CA TYR A 332 -8.79 10.79 -2.32
C TYR A 332 -9.31 12.22 -2.46
N SER A 333 -9.32 12.77 -3.67
CA SER A 333 -9.75 14.15 -3.89
C SER A 333 -11.23 14.36 -3.57
N ARG A 334 -12.10 13.39 -3.86
CA ARG A 334 -13.51 13.43 -3.49
C ARG A 334 -13.68 13.49 -1.97
N ALA A 335 -13.02 12.57 -1.24
CA ALA A 335 -12.99 12.57 0.20
C ALA A 335 -12.40 13.87 0.79
N TYR A 336 -11.35 14.42 0.17
CA TYR A 336 -10.73 15.66 0.60
C TYR A 336 -11.65 16.88 0.44
N PHE A 337 -12.31 17.03 -0.70
CA PHE A 337 -13.17 18.17 -0.96
C PHE A 337 -14.57 18.04 -0.35
N SER A 338 -15.04 16.83 0.03
CA SER A 338 -16.28 16.68 0.80
C SER A 338 -16.20 17.37 2.16
N LEU A 339 -15.00 17.52 2.73
CA LEU A 339 -14.78 18.27 3.97
C LEU A 339 -15.10 19.77 3.87
N MET A 340 -15.10 20.33 2.66
CA MET A 340 -15.45 21.73 2.43
C MET A 340 -16.96 21.96 2.25
N THR A 341 -17.70 20.94 1.82
CA THR A 341 -19.14 21.05 1.51
C THR A 341 -20.03 20.58 2.66
N GLY A 342 -19.47 19.89 3.65
CA GLY A 342 -20.21 19.28 4.76
C GLY A 342 -21.05 18.05 4.34
N GLU A 343 -20.97 17.64 3.09
CA GLU A 343 -21.66 16.48 2.54
C GLU A 343 -20.78 15.23 2.68
N HIS A 344 -20.91 14.54 3.80
CA HIS A 344 -20.42 13.18 3.95
C HIS A 344 -21.54 12.20 3.60
N GLU A 345 -21.67 11.86 2.33
CA GLU A 345 -22.33 10.61 1.97
C GLU A 345 -21.36 9.47 2.25
N GLY A 346 -21.71 8.61 3.22
CA GLY A 346 -20.98 7.36 3.49
C GLY A 346 -20.97 6.51 2.21
N GLU A 347 -19.86 6.54 1.48
CA GLU A 347 -19.73 5.74 0.26
C GLU A 347 -19.79 4.25 0.59
N LYS A 348 -20.62 3.52 -0.17
CA LYS A 348 -20.63 2.06 -0.18
C LYS A 348 -19.22 1.53 -0.49
N PRO A 349 -18.81 0.38 0.09
CA PRO A 349 -17.51 -0.23 -0.17
C PRO A 349 -17.22 -0.31 -1.66
N CYS A 350 -15.97 -0.05 -2.03
CA CYS A 350 -15.50 -0.19 -3.40
C CYS A 350 -15.85 -1.59 -3.94
N THR A 351 -16.62 -1.67 -5.01
CA THR A 351 -17.07 -2.94 -5.61
C THR A 351 -15.93 -3.87 -6.04
N ALA A 352 -14.70 -3.37 -6.10
CA ALA A 352 -13.50 -4.15 -6.34
C ALA A 352 -13.10 -5.10 -5.18
N CYS A 353 -13.67 -4.90 -3.98
CA CYS A 353 -13.35 -5.70 -2.78
C CYS A 353 -14.39 -6.80 -2.49
N VAL A 354 -15.48 -6.85 -3.24
CA VAL A 354 -16.60 -7.81 -3.04
C VAL A 354 -16.58 -8.83 -4.16
N SER A 355 -15.61 -9.74 -4.12
CA SER A 355 -15.75 -11.06 -4.76
C SER A 355 -15.02 -12.06 -3.86
N SER A 356 -15.81 -12.65 -2.97
CA SER A 356 -15.49 -13.83 -2.16
C SER A 356 -14.98 -15.01 -3.00
#